data_2525962479cddf91c1932428039c56ec
#
_entry.id   2525962479cddf91c1932428039c56ec
#
_cell.length_a   1.000
_cell.length_b   1.000
_cell.length_c   1.000
_cell.angle_alpha   90.00
_cell.angle_beta   90.00
_cell.angle_gamma   90.00
#
_symmetry.space_group_name_H-M   'P 1'
#
loop_
_entity.id
_entity.type
_entity.pdbx_description
1 polymer ?
#
loop_
_entity_poly.entity_id
_entity_poly.type
_entity_poly.pdbx_seq_one_letter_code
_entity_poly.pdbx_strand_id
1 'polypeptide(L)'
;MCIRDSFNPLHKGHKRIQKIAEKRTRMPATFEISIGNVEKTLLSYFEIHKVLDQFKPDDRWALTNAPTFADKARIFKDSTFILGIDTLIRMFDEKFYGDQKQMLESIDLFNANDVNFIVFGRKIGDIYKTLDQVSIPTSIVDRFQGIPESEFRLDISSREIKKDQEENKIPA
;
A
#
# COMPACT_ATOMS: atom_id res chain seq x y z
N MET A 1 -11.82 2.11 4.94
CA MET A 1 -10.70 2.08 3.95
C MET A 1 -9.39 1.69 4.64
N CYS A 2 -8.49 1.04 3.92
CA CYS A 2 -7.20 0.62 4.46
C CYS A 2 -6.06 1.19 3.62
N ILE A 3 -5.14 1.95 4.26
CA ILE A 3 -3.89 2.40 3.64
C ILE A 3 -2.84 1.35 3.95
N ARG A 4 -2.32 0.70 2.92
CA ARG A 4 -1.34 -0.37 3.07
C ARG A 4 0.07 0.13 2.79
N ASP A 5 0.94 0.09 3.79
CA ASP A 5 2.39 0.25 3.66
C ASP A 5 3.10 -0.38 4.88
N SER A 6 4.42 -0.42 4.85
CA SER A 6 5.24 -0.83 6.00
C SER A 6 5.36 0.27 7.08
N PHE A 7 5.05 1.54 6.74
CA PHE A 7 5.16 2.72 7.62
C PHE A 7 6.50 2.81 8.39
N ASN A 8 7.57 2.43 7.75
CA ASN A 8 8.89 2.36 8.37
C ASN A 8 9.91 3.25 7.61
N PRO A 9 9.95 4.58 7.93
CA PRO A 9 9.07 5.29 8.86
C PRO A 9 7.73 5.74 8.26
N LEU A 10 6.76 6.09 9.13
CA LEU A 10 5.59 6.86 8.77
C LEU A 10 6.03 8.29 8.43
N HIS A 11 5.57 8.86 7.32
CA HIS A 11 5.97 10.18 6.87
C HIS A 11 4.80 11.02 6.34
N LYS A 12 5.06 12.31 6.06
CA LYS A 12 4.05 13.27 5.57
C LYS A 12 3.29 12.81 4.32
N GLY A 13 3.92 11.98 3.47
CA GLY A 13 3.28 11.40 2.30
C GLY A 13 2.10 10.50 2.65
N HIS A 14 2.27 9.61 3.63
CA HIS A 14 1.19 8.74 4.10
C HIS A 14 0.00 9.55 4.67
N LYS A 15 0.29 10.60 5.43
CA LYS A 15 -0.76 11.49 5.97
C LYS A 15 -1.48 12.30 4.90
N ARG A 16 -0.79 12.69 3.83
CA ARG A 16 -1.41 13.37 2.69
C ARG A 16 -2.30 12.42 1.89
N ILE A 17 -1.83 11.19 1.66
CA ILE A 17 -2.60 10.10 1.04
C ILE A 17 -3.89 9.85 1.83
N GLN A 18 -3.80 9.74 3.17
CA GLN A 18 -4.95 9.59 4.06
C GLN A 18 -5.98 10.68 3.81
N LYS A 19 -5.57 11.95 3.90
CA LYS A 19 -6.47 13.11 3.74
C LYS A 19 -7.18 13.14 2.39
N ILE A 20 -6.45 12.84 1.31
CA ILE A 20 -7.03 12.83 -0.05
C ILE A 20 -8.06 11.71 -0.17
N ALA A 21 -7.71 10.50 0.29
CA ALA A 21 -8.60 9.35 0.22
C ALA A 21 -9.86 9.56 1.06
N GLU A 22 -9.75 10.06 2.29
CA GLU A 22 -10.88 10.38 3.16
C GLU A 22 -11.80 11.44 2.54
N LYS A 23 -11.23 12.49 1.93
CA LYS A 23 -12.00 13.52 1.23
C LYS A 23 -12.78 12.94 0.03
N ARG A 24 -12.17 12.04 -0.75
CA ARG A 24 -12.81 11.44 -1.93
C ARG A 24 -13.94 10.47 -1.57
N THR A 25 -13.71 9.64 -0.59
CA THR A 25 -14.64 8.56 -0.25
C THR A 25 -15.63 8.94 0.87
N ARG A 26 -15.35 10.01 1.60
CA ARG A 26 -16.09 10.41 2.84
C ARG A 26 -16.07 9.31 3.92
N MET A 27 -15.08 8.42 3.87
CA MET A 27 -14.91 7.35 4.84
C MET A 27 -13.56 7.50 5.56
N PRO A 28 -13.49 7.16 6.85
CA PRO A 28 -12.22 7.20 7.58
C PRO A 28 -11.25 6.13 7.06
N ALA A 29 -9.97 6.48 7.03
CA ALA A 29 -8.91 5.57 6.64
C ALA A 29 -8.22 4.95 7.85
N THR A 30 -7.88 3.66 7.75
CA THR A 30 -7.12 2.90 8.73
C THR A 30 -5.76 2.54 8.12
N PHE A 31 -4.68 2.75 8.84
CA PHE A 31 -3.35 2.29 8.46
C PHE A 31 -3.23 0.80 8.71
N GLU A 32 -3.10 0.02 7.66
CA GLU A 32 -2.94 -1.44 7.76
C GLU A 32 -1.45 -1.79 7.75
N ILE A 33 -0.99 -2.36 8.85
CA ILE A 33 0.38 -2.78 9.07
C ILE A 33 0.42 -4.30 8.96
N SER A 34 1.01 -4.83 7.89
CA SER A 34 1.16 -6.26 7.71
C SER A 34 2.39 -6.76 8.46
N ILE A 35 2.20 -7.68 9.39
CA ILE A 35 3.29 -8.35 10.13
C ILE A 35 4.11 -9.21 9.17
N GLY A 36 3.43 -9.90 8.25
CA GLY A 36 4.05 -10.70 7.18
C GLY A 36 4.02 -9.99 5.84
N ASN A 37 5.03 -10.23 5.02
CA ASN A 37 5.09 -9.77 3.63
C ASN A 37 5.72 -10.89 2.79
N VAL A 38 5.28 -11.05 1.53
CA VAL A 38 5.80 -12.07 0.60
C VAL A 38 7.30 -11.97 0.35
N GLU A 39 7.89 -10.78 0.50
CA GLU A 39 9.31 -10.52 0.23
C GLU A 39 10.18 -10.36 1.48
N LYS A 40 9.60 -10.42 2.68
CA LYS A 40 10.31 -10.10 3.92
C LYS A 40 9.96 -11.10 5.02
N THR A 41 10.90 -11.29 5.93
CA THR A 41 10.64 -11.97 7.21
C THR A 41 9.54 -11.27 8.01
N LEU A 42 8.88 -12.01 8.88
CA LEU A 42 7.92 -11.45 9.82
C LEU A 42 8.56 -10.34 10.66
N LEU A 43 7.80 -9.28 10.91
CA LEU A 43 8.24 -8.24 11.83
C LEU A 43 8.38 -8.83 13.24
N SER A 44 9.49 -8.54 13.87
CA SER A 44 9.70 -8.84 15.29
C SER A 44 8.79 -7.96 16.17
N TYR A 45 8.57 -8.39 17.41
CA TYR A 45 7.82 -7.61 18.40
C TYR A 45 8.36 -6.17 18.54
N PHE A 46 9.67 -6.02 18.58
CA PHE A 46 10.32 -4.71 18.68
C PHE A 46 10.04 -3.81 17.46
N GLU A 47 10.09 -4.38 16.25
CA GLU A 47 9.80 -3.64 15.02
C GLU A 47 8.33 -3.21 14.95
N ILE A 48 7.41 -4.07 15.39
CA ILE A 48 5.99 -3.73 15.48
C ILE A 48 5.79 -2.52 16.41
N HIS A 49 6.33 -2.56 17.63
CA HIS A 49 6.23 -1.44 18.57
C HIS A 49 6.83 -0.16 17.99
N LYS A 50 8.00 -0.22 17.38
CA LYS A 50 8.64 0.93 16.75
C LYS A 50 7.78 1.54 15.63
N VAL A 51 7.00 0.73 14.92
CA VAL A 51 6.06 1.24 13.91
C VAL A 51 4.85 1.87 14.60
N LEU A 52 4.28 1.23 15.63
CA LEU A 52 3.10 1.71 16.33
C LEU A 52 3.34 3.02 17.08
N ASP A 53 4.50 3.21 17.68
CA ASP A 53 4.88 4.43 18.42
C ASP A 53 4.87 5.70 17.55
N GLN A 54 4.82 5.57 16.22
CA GLN A 54 4.75 6.70 15.30
C GLN A 54 3.33 7.24 15.09
N PHE A 55 2.31 6.45 15.48
CA PHE A 55 0.91 6.84 15.32
C PHE A 55 0.44 7.68 16.49
N LYS A 56 -0.40 8.68 16.20
CA LYS A 56 -1.04 9.51 17.20
C LYS A 56 -2.26 8.79 17.79
N PRO A 57 -2.75 9.18 18.99
CA PRO A 57 -3.96 8.58 19.58
C PRO A 57 -5.20 8.58 18.67
N ASP A 58 -5.33 9.58 17.80
CA ASP A 58 -6.46 9.70 16.87
C ASP A 58 -6.26 8.92 15.56
N ASP A 59 -5.08 8.34 15.34
CA ASP A 59 -4.82 7.54 14.15
C ASP A 59 -5.45 6.15 14.29
N ARG A 60 -6.19 5.75 13.27
CA ARG A 60 -6.71 4.39 13.19
C ARG A 60 -5.67 3.48 12.54
N TRP A 61 -5.33 2.40 13.20
CA TRP A 61 -4.42 1.39 12.66
C TRP A 61 -4.91 -0.02 12.96
N ALA A 62 -4.47 -0.97 12.16
CA ALA A 62 -4.73 -2.40 12.32
C ALA A 62 -3.46 -3.19 12.01
N LEU A 63 -3.18 -4.20 12.81
CA LEU A 63 -2.16 -5.20 12.54
C LEU A 63 -2.79 -6.40 11.85
N THR A 64 -2.17 -6.89 10.79
CA THR A 64 -2.63 -8.08 10.08
C THR A 64 -1.49 -9.06 9.83
N ASN A 65 -1.83 -10.34 9.76
CA ASN A 65 -0.95 -11.37 9.23
C ASN A 65 -1.50 -11.85 7.88
N ALA A 66 -1.64 -10.93 6.94
CA ALA A 66 -2.17 -11.16 5.60
C ALA A 66 -1.12 -10.66 4.57
N PRO A 67 -0.19 -11.51 4.14
CA PRO A 67 0.94 -11.08 3.30
C PRO A 67 0.51 -10.64 1.90
N THR A 68 -0.54 -11.21 1.33
CA THR A 68 -1.04 -10.88 -0.01
C THR A 68 -2.30 -10.02 0.03
N PHE A 69 -2.62 -9.35 -1.08
CA PHE A 69 -3.91 -8.64 -1.21
C PHE A 69 -5.10 -9.60 -1.28
N ALA A 70 -4.91 -10.82 -1.79
CA ALA A 70 -5.91 -11.88 -1.75
C ALA A 70 -6.27 -12.25 -0.30
N ASP A 71 -5.28 -12.39 0.58
CA ASP A 71 -5.51 -12.63 2.01
C ASP A 71 -6.22 -11.47 2.68
N LYS A 72 -5.82 -10.24 2.34
CA LYS A 72 -6.48 -9.02 2.84
C LYS A 72 -7.93 -8.92 2.37
N ALA A 73 -8.22 -9.27 1.13
CA ALA A 73 -9.57 -9.27 0.59
C ALA A 73 -10.51 -10.24 1.32
N ARG A 74 -9.99 -11.37 1.83
CA ARG A 74 -10.78 -12.30 2.67
C ARG A 74 -11.14 -11.72 4.04
N ILE A 75 -10.25 -10.88 4.61
CA ILE A 75 -10.41 -10.26 5.93
C ILE A 75 -11.26 -8.99 5.83
N PHE A 76 -10.97 -8.14 4.84
CA PHE A 76 -11.58 -6.83 4.69
C PHE A 76 -12.53 -6.82 3.48
N LYS A 77 -13.69 -7.42 3.64
CA LYS A 77 -14.77 -7.37 2.64
C LYS A 77 -15.36 -5.96 2.55
N ASP A 78 -15.98 -5.65 1.42
CA ASP A 78 -16.63 -4.34 1.16
C ASP A 78 -15.70 -3.15 1.47
N SER A 79 -14.43 -3.30 1.13
CA SER A 79 -13.41 -2.33 1.52
C SER A 79 -12.72 -1.68 0.32
N THR A 80 -12.12 -0.52 0.58
CA THR A 80 -11.23 0.15 -0.38
C THR A 80 -9.81 0.17 0.14
N PHE A 81 -8.89 -0.43 -0.58
CA PHE A 81 -7.46 -0.34 -0.31
C PHE A 81 -6.84 0.86 -1.01
N ILE A 82 -5.97 1.54 -0.28
CA ILE A 82 -5.23 2.70 -0.76
C ILE A 82 -3.76 2.28 -0.85
N LEU A 83 -3.18 2.39 -2.04
CA LEU A 83 -1.83 1.90 -2.30
C LEU A 83 -1.07 2.76 -3.32
N GLY A 84 0.24 2.65 -3.32
CA GLY A 84 1.09 3.26 -4.34
C GLY A 84 1.17 2.40 -5.60
N ILE A 85 1.48 3.03 -6.72
CA ILE A 85 1.62 2.38 -8.03
C ILE A 85 2.68 1.26 -8.02
N ASP A 86 3.75 1.41 -7.24
CA ASP A 86 4.79 0.39 -7.09
C ASP A 86 4.27 -0.90 -6.40
N THR A 87 3.30 -0.76 -5.53
CA THR A 87 2.61 -1.89 -4.90
C THR A 87 1.63 -2.54 -5.87
N LEU A 88 0.92 -1.74 -6.68
CA LEU A 88 0.02 -2.26 -7.72
C LEU A 88 0.79 -3.08 -8.77
N ILE A 89 1.93 -2.58 -9.25
CA ILE A 89 2.76 -3.31 -10.21
C ILE A 89 3.16 -4.69 -9.66
N ARG A 90 3.53 -4.77 -8.38
CA ARG A 90 3.86 -6.04 -7.73
C ARG A 90 2.65 -6.94 -7.52
N MET A 91 1.46 -6.37 -7.35
CA MET A 91 0.21 -7.13 -7.22
C MET A 91 -0.10 -7.96 -8.47
N PHE A 92 0.35 -7.53 -9.65
CA PHE A 92 0.17 -8.22 -10.92
C PHE A 92 1.44 -8.91 -11.43
N ASP A 93 2.44 -9.11 -10.59
CA ASP A 93 3.66 -9.83 -10.95
C ASP A 93 3.49 -11.33 -10.60
N GLU A 94 3.41 -12.16 -11.62
CA GLU A 94 3.17 -13.62 -11.52
C GLU A 94 4.13 -14.34 -10.57
N LYS A 95 5.35 -13.81 -10.41
CA LYS A 95 6.36 -14.43 -9.52
C LYS A 95 5.89 -14.58 -8.08
N PHE A 96 4.87 -13.83 -7.65
CA PHE A 96 4.31 -13.92 -6.29
C PHE A 96 3.17 -14.93 -6.16
N TYR A 97 2.76 -15.57 -7.26
CA TYR A 97 1.59 -16.45 -7.29
C TYR A 97 1.91 -17.89 -7.76
N GLY A 98 3.13 -18.14 -8.24
CA GLY A 98 3.51 -19.41 -8.81
C GLY A 98 3.26 -19.50 -10.32
N ASP A 99 2.05 -19.16 -10.78
CA ASP A 99 1.71 -19.05 -12.20
C ASP A 99 0.59 -18.03 -12.44
N GLN A 100 0.33 -17.72 -13.71
CA GLN A 100 -0.69 -16.78 -14.14
C GLN A 100 -2.10 -17.19 -13.71
N LYS A 101 -2.40 -18.48 -13.72
CA LYS A 101 -3.72 -19.00 -13.33
C LYS A 101 -3.98 -18.72 -11.84
N GLN A 102 -3.04 -19.04 -10.98
CA GLN A 102 -3.14 -18.78 -9.54
C GLN A 102 -3.22 -17.27 -9.24
N MET A 103 -2.51 -16.45 -10.00
CA MET A 103 -2.64 -14.99 -9.93
C MET A 103 -4.07 -14.55 -10.25
N LEU A 104 -4.65 -15.01 -11.35
CA LEU A 104 -6.01 -14.64 -11.74
C LEU A 104 -7.06 -15.14 -10.73
N GLU A 105 -6.95 -16.37 -10.25
CA GLU A 105 -7.82 -16.90 -9.17
C GLU A 105 -7.74 -16.06 -7.89
N SER A 106 -6.54 -15.59 -7.54
CA SER A 106 -6.34 -14.70 -6.39
C SER A 106 -6.96 -13.32 -6.60
N ILE A 107 -6.92 -12.82 -7.84
CA ILE A 107 -7.49 -11.53 -8.26
C ILE A 107 -9.02 -11.59 -8.27
N ASP A 108 -9.63 -12.71 -8.64
CA ASP A 108 -11.08 -12.88 -8.63
C ASP A 108 -11.68 -12.72 -7.21
N LEU A 109 -10.89 -12.90 -6.16
CA LEU A 109 -11.30 -12.63 -4.79
C LEU A 109 -11.64 -11.14 -4.56
N PHE A 110 -11.10 -10.23 -5.36
CA PHE A 110 -11.45 -8.81 -5.24
C PHE A 110 -12.90 -8.57 -5.67
N ASN A 111 -13.36 -9.24 -6.74
CA ASN A 111 -14.76 -9.21 -7.14
C ASN A 111 -15.65 -9.90 -6.12
N ALA A 112 -15.27 -11.11 -5.68
CA ALA A 112 -16.05 -11.91 -4.76
C ALA A 112 -16.26 -11.25 -3.38
N ASN A 113 -15.35 -10.38 -2.95
CA ASN A 113 -15.41 -9.70 -1.66
C ASN A 113 -15.65 -8.18 -1.76
N ASP A 114 -16.05 -7.68 -2.91
CA ASP A 114 -16.33 -6.27 -3.21
C ASP A 114 -15.19 -5.32 -2.77
N VAL A 115 -13.97 -5.69 -3.14
CA VAL A 115 -12.76 -4.92 -2.80
C VAL A 115 -12.42 -3.96 -3.94
N ASN A 116 -12.22 -2.69 -3.58
CA ASN A 116 -11.87 -1.61 -4.50
C ASN A 116 -10.50 -1.03 -4.16
N PHE A 117 -9.91 -0.26 -5.08
CA PHE A 117 -8.56 0.27 -4.94
C PHE A 117 -8.48 1.74 -5.34
N ILE A 118 -7.80 2.54 -4.52
CA ILE A 118 -7.37 3.89 -4.88
C ILE A 118 -5.85 3.87 -5.02
N VAL A 119 -5.37 4.24 -6.20
CA VAL A 119 -3.96 4.12 -6.57
C VAL A 119 -3.31 5.50 -6.69
N PHE A 120 -2.28 5.72 -5.91
CA PHE A 120 -1.48 6.93 -5.94
C PHE A 120 -0.24 6.74 -6.82
N GLY A 121 -0.03 7.70 -7.72
CA GLY A 121 1.17 7.75 -8.54
C GLY A 121 2.43 7.98 -7.72
N ARG A 122 3.58 7.59 -8.29
CA ARG A 122 4.88 7.73 -7.66
C ARG A 122 5.99 7.83 -8.69
N LYS A 123 7.06 8.55 -8.33
CA LYS A 123 8.31 8.53 -9.09
C LYS A 123 8.99 7.16 -8.95
N ILE A 124 9.27 6.50 -10.07
CA ILE A 124 10.02 5.24 -10.18
C ILE A 124 11.16 5.49 -11.15
N GLY A 125 12.39 5.51 -10.67
CA GLY A 125 13.52 6.05 -11.42
C GLY A 125 13.29 7.54 -11.71
N ASP A 126 13.38 7.92 -12.97
CA ASP A 126 13.17 9.32 -13.40
C ASP A 126 11.74 9.63 -13.88
N ILE A 127 10.88 8.63 -13.92
CA ILE A 127 9.51 8.74 -14.47
C ILE A 127 8.50 8.72 -13.31
N TYR A 128 7.56 9.66 -13.33
CA TYR A 128 6.38 9.61 -12.47
C TYR A 128 5.34 8.69 -13.12
N LYS A 129 5.00 7.59 -12.45
CA LYS A 129 4.03 6.61 -12.93
C LYS A 129 2.67 6.78 -12.27
N THR A 130 1.62 6.65 -13.07
CA THR A 130 0.21 6.71 -12.67
C THR A 130 -0.53 5.44 -13.11
N LEU A 131 -1.79 5.29 -12.71
CA LEU A 131 -2.58 4.08 -12.96
C LEU A 131 -2.75 3.76 -14.45
N ASP A 132 -2.91 4.76 -15.29
CA ASP A 132 -3.09 4.67 -16.75
C ASP A 132 -1.92 4.02 -17.49
N GLN A 133 -0.76 3.91 -16.83
CA GLN A 133 0.44 3.28 -17.36
C GLN A 133 0.64 1.83 -16.90
N VAL A 134 -0.36 1.25 -16.24
CA VAL A 134 -0.33 -0.15 -15.75
C VAL A 134 -1.43 -0.96 -16.41
N SER A 135 -1.07 -2.10 -16.98
CA SER A 135 -2.04 -3.04 -17.51
C SER A 135 -2.76 -3.76 -16.36
N ILE A 136 -4.08 -3.61 -16.32
CA ILE A 136 -4.95 -4.26 -15.33
C ILE A 136 -5.84 -5.26 -16.08
N PRO A 137 -6.05 -6.48 -15.53
CA PRO A 137 -7.01 -7.43 -16.10
C PRO A 137 -8.40 -6.81 -16.24
N THR A 138 -9.04 -7.00 -17.40
CA THR A 138 -10.34 -6.41 -17.72
C THR A 138 -11.43 -6.83 -16.73
N SER A 139 -11.32 -8.02 -16.13
CA SER A 139 -12.27 -8.53 -15.13
C SER A 139 -12.37 -7.72 -13.85
N ILE A 140 -11.36 -6.88 -13.56
CA ILE A 140 -11.28 -6.09 -12.31
C ILE A 140 -10.92 -4.62 -12.54
N VAL A 141 -10.76 -4.17 -13.78
CA VAL A 141 -10.29 -2.79 -14.07
C VAL A 141 -11.18 -1.72 -13.44
N ASP A 142 -12.48 -1.94 -13.37
CA ASP A 142 -13.45 -0.99 -12.79
C ASP A 142 -13.33 -0.85 -11.27
N ARG A 143 -12.55 -1.70 -10.62
CA ARG A 143 -12.27 -1.63 -9.19
C ARG A 143 -11.11 -0.69 -8.84
N PHE A 144 -10.43 -0.15 -9.82
CA PHE A 144 -9.27 0.70 -9.63
C PHE A 144 -9.54 2.15 -10.00
N GLN A 145 -9.27 3.05 -9.07
CA GLN A 145 -9.33 4.49 -9.28
C GLN A 145 -7.94 5.12 -9.11
N GLY A 146 -7.43 5.76 -10.14
CA GLY A 146 -6.17 6.50 -10.08
C GLY A 146 -6.34 7.90 -9.48
N ILE A 147 -5.35 8.35 -8.72
CA ILE A 147 -5.22 9.75 -8.31
C ILE A 147 -4.30 10.44 -9.32
N PRO A 148 -4.75 11.50 -9.97
CA PRO A 148 -3.95 12.21 -10.96
C PRO A 148 -2.75 12.92 -10.31
N GLU A 149 -1.67 13.07 -11.07
CA GLU A 149 -0.45 13.76 -10.61
C GLU A 149 -0.71 15.20 -10.13
N SER A 150 -1.65 15.89 -10.76
CA SER A 150 -2.06 17.25 -10.39
C SER A 150 -2.66 17.34 -8.98
N GLU A 151 -3.27 16.27 -8.46
CA GLU A 151 -3.84 16.22 -7.12
C GLU A 151 -2.84 15.73 -6.07
N PHE A 152 -2.01 14.77 -6.46
CA PHE A 152 -0.97 14.22 -5.59
C PHE A 152 0.31 13.97 -6.36
N ARG A 153 1.34 14.73 -6.00
CA ARG A 153 2.74 14.41 -6.30
C ARG A 153 3.58 14.66 -5.07
N LEU A 154 4.27 13.65 -4.64
CA LEU A 154 5.23 13.74 -3.54
C LEU A 154 6.36 12.74 -3.75
N ASP A 155 7.53 13.27 -4.08
CA ASP A 155 8.74 12.49 -4.33
C ASP A 155 9.45 12.23 -3.00
N ILE A 156 8.85 11.38 -2.16
CA ILE A 156 9.38 10.95 -0.86
C ILE A 156 9.13 9.46 -0.66
N SER A 157 10.10 8.76 -0.09
CA SER A 157 9.95 7.35 0.25
C SER A 157 10.55 7.01 1.60
N SER A 158 9.95 6.02 2.28
CA SER A 158 10.49 5.49 3.54
C SER A 158 11.92 4.95 3.37
N ARG A 159 12.28 4.46 2.18
CA ARG A 159 13.64 3.98 1.89
C ARG A 159 14.66 5.11 1.87
N GLU A 160 14.36 6.22 1.19
CA GLU A 160 15.22 7.41 1.15
C GLU A 160 15.38 7.99 2.54
N ILE A 161 14.29 8.14 3.29
CA ILE A 161 14.35 8.64 4.68
C ILE A 161 15.24 7.74 5.55
N LYS A 162 15.15 6.41 5.40
CA LYS A 162 16.01 5.50 6.14
C LYS A 162 17.48 5.67 5.78
N LYS A 163 17.79 5.74 4.49
CA LYS A 163 19.15 5.92 3.99
C LYS A 163 19.76 7.20 4.56
N ASP A 164 19.03 8.30 4.48
CA ASP A 164 19.47 9.59 5.03
C ASP A 164 19.69 9.52 6.56
N GLN A 165 18.86 8.79 7.29
CA GLN A 165 19.00 8.59 8.73
C GLN A 165 20.19 7.70 9.10
N GLU A 166 20.54 6.73 8.28
CA GLU A 166 21.69 5.84 8.46
C GLU A 166 22.99 6.58 8.14
N GLU A 167 23.04 7.34 7.05
CA GLU A 167 24.18 8.16 6.65
C GLU A 167 24.50 9.26 7.70
N ASN A 168 23.48 9.86 8.31
CA ASN A 168 23.64 10.85 9.37
C ASN A 168 23.98 10.26 10.75
N LYS A 169 23.99 8.93 10.92
CA LYS A 169 24.33 8.25 12.18
C LYS A 169 25.75 7.69 12.22
N ILE A 170 26.51 7.76 11.12
CA ILE A 170 27.91 7.34 11.08
C ILE A 170 28.74 8.48 11.67
N PRO A 171 29.31 8.34 12.90
CA PRO A 171 30.25 9.32 13.43
C PRO A 171 31.53 9.28 12.59
N ALA A 172 32.09 10.44 12.32
CA ALA A 172 33.38 10.60 11.64
C ALA A 172 34.52 10.01 12.48
#